data_e55f7e850778587dbe549b6e6d827322
#
_entry.id   e55f7e850778587dbe549b6e6d827322
#
_cell.length_a   1.000
_cell.length_b   1.000
_cell.length_c   1.000
_cell.angle_alpha   90.00
_cell.angle_beta   90.00
_cell.angle_gamma   90.00
#
_symmetry.space_group_name_H-M   'P 1'
#
loop_
_entity.id
_entity.type
_entity.pdbx_description
1 polymer ?
#
loop_
_entity_poly.entity_id
_entity_poly.type
_entity_poly.pdbx_seq_one_letter_code
_entity_poly.pdbx_strand_id
1 'polypeptide(L)'
;MPTAGSYARFAELPLEVESYELERLEQPVTRGFTRVTTVVHLRGGGHEGLGEDVTWYTEHHDREQAAGAVLPLARSWSLESFSDALDMPDPHRRWAYESAALDLALRQEGSTLADAVAREPRPVAFVISPGLGDPPTSRVVRQWLELDPGHRFKLDPAGDWTDALIHDLAETHAVVTADLKAYYGTPQDPPPDADLYRRVADGFPEAYLEDPALTDETEPVLEAHRDRVTWDAPIHSVADVEALAFRPRTLNSKPSRFGRLRELLAFYDHCEANGIGLYGGGMFELGPGRGQIQYLASLFHPDGPNDVAPSAYNDPEPRPGLPGSPLQPAPEALGFRWRDPGANL
;
A
#
# COMPACT_ATOMS: atom_id res chain seq x y z
N MET A 1 19.05 24.81 11.22
CA MET A 1 17.65 25.06 10.90
C MET A 1 17.01 23.71 10.70
N PRO A 2 15.90 23.37 11.36
CA PRO A 2 15.19 22.15 10.96
C PRO A 2 14.86 22.28 9.46
N THR A 3 15.21 21.28 8.69
CA THR A 3 14.79 21.21 7.27
C THR A 3 13.27 21.20 7.24
N ALA A 4 12.66 22.05 6.42
CA ALA A 4 11.22 21.99 6.22
C ALA A 4 10.84 20.54 5.86
N GLY A 5 9.78 20.01 6.46
CA GLY A 5 9.31 18.64 6.17
C GLY A 5 9.03 18.44 4.67
N SER A 6 9.05 17.19 4.23
CA SER A 6 8.90 16.85 2.81
C SER A 6 7.63 17.45 2.19
N TYR A 7 6.51 17.47 2.91
CA TYR A 7 5.26 18.06 2.44
C TYR A 7 5.33 19.57 2.19
N ALA A 8 6.03 20.32 3.05
CA ALA A 8 6.15 21.78 2.95
C ALA A 8 6.81 22.26 1.65
N ARG A 9 7.48 21.39 0.91
CA ARG A 9 8.13 21.71 -0.36
C ARG A 9 7.13 21.93 -1.50
N PHE A 10 5.94 21.36 -1.42
CA PHE A 10 4.94 21.43 -2.47
C PHE A 10 3.51 21.73 -1.98
N ALA A 11 3.30 21.95 -0.68
CA ALA A 11 1.99 22.29 -0.12
C ALA A 11 1.33 23.50 -0.81
N GLU A 12 2.16 24.50 -1.19
CA GLU A 12 1.70 25.73 -1.83
C GLU A 12 1.73 25.68 -3.38
N LEU A 13 1.99 24.50 -3.99
CA LEU A 13 1.87 24.38 -5.44
C LEU A 13 0.48 24.83 -5.91
N PRO A 14 0.42 25.70 -6.92
CA PRO A 14 -0.86 26.11 -7.50
C PRO A 14 -1.54 24.92 -8.18
N LEU A 15 -2.85 24.85 -8.05
CA LEU A 15 -3.67 23.79 -8.60
C LEU A 15 -4.93 24.42 -9.21
N GLU A 16 -5.07 24.32 -10.52
CA GLU A 16 -6.27 24.73 -11.23
C GLU A 16 -7.12 23.49 -11.54
N VAL A 17 -8.36 23.46 -11.03
CA VAL A 17 -9.33 22.41 -11.32
C VAL A 17 -10.47 23.02 -12.10
N GLU A 18 -10.74 22.54 -13.32
CA GLU A 18 -11.85 22.95 -14.19
C GLU A 18 -13.02 21.97 -14.12
N SER A 19 -12.70 20.67 -13.98
CA SER A 19 -13.69 19.60 -13.90
C SER A 19 -13.10 18.36 -13.27
N TYR A 20 -13.96 17.38 -12.88
CA TYR A 20 -13.52 16.03 -12.54
C TYR A 20 -14.54 15.00 -13.01
N GLU A 21 -14.06 13.77 -13.17
CA GLU A 21 -14.85 12.59 -13.52
C GLU A 21 -14.46 11.42 -12.64
N LEU A 22 -15.35 10.42 -12.56
CA LEU A 22 -15.16 9.20 -11.83
C LEU A 22 -15.24 8.02 -12.79
N GLU A 23 -14.20 7.20 -12.85
CA GLU A 23 -14.16 5.98 -13.64
C GLU A 23 -14.18 4.76 -12.72
N ARG A 24 -15.15 3.85 -12.90
CA ARG A 24 -15.24 2.61 -12.15
C ARG A 24 -14.41 1.52 -12.82
N LEU A 25 -13.50 0.92 -12.07
CA LEU A 25 -12.73 -0.25 -12.49
C LEU A 25 -13.22 -1.50 -11.75
N GLU A 26 -13.14 -2.66 -12.41
CA GLU A 26 -13.55 -3.94 -11.82
C GLU A 26 -12.71 -5.07 -12.40
N GLN A 27 -12.21 -5.95 -11.52
CA GLN A 27 -11.39 -7.08 -11.92
C GLN A 27 -11.50 -8.24 -10.91
N PRO A 28 -11.63 -9.51 -11.37
CA PRO A 28 -11.39 -10.68 -10.53
C PRO A 28 -9.93 -10.71 -10.06
N VAL A 29 -9.68 -11.04 -8.78
CA VAL A 29 -8.34 -11.10 -8.20
C VAL A 29 -8.05 -12.44 -7.54
N THR A 30 -6.78 -12.72 -7.22
CA THR A 30 -6.27 -14.02 -6.75
C THR A 30 -7.01 -14.62 -5.56
N ARG A 31 -7.63 -13.80 -4.72
CA ARG A 31 -8.36 -14.24 -3.52
C ARG A 31 -9.79 -14.69 -3.82
N GLY A 32 -10.16 -14.81 -5.09
CA GLY A 32 -11.48 -15.31 -5.48
C GLY A 32 -12.64 -14.35 -5.28
N PHE A 33 -12.35 -13.05 -5.19
CA PHE A 33 -13.36 -12.00 -5.19
C PHE A 33 -13.17 -11.02 -6.36
N THR A 34 -14.21 -10.28 -6.69
CA THR A 34 -14.14 -9.19 -7.67
C THR A 34 -13.82 -7.90 -6.95
N ARG A 35 -12.65 -7.33 -7.26
CA ARG A 35 -12.24 -6.03 -6.75
C ARG A 35 -12.90 -4.93 -7.58
N VAL A 36 -13.41 -3.90 -6.90
CA VAL A 36 -13.90 -2.66 -7.50
C VAL A 36 -13.10 -1.51 -6.92
N THR A 37 -12.68 -0.57 -7.78
CA THR A 37 -12.06 0.70 -7.40
C THR A 37 -12.67 1.84 -8.23
N THR A 38 -12.42 3.10 -7.83
CA THR A 38 -12.84 4.27 -8.60
C THR A 38 -11.64 5.18 -8.87
N VAL A 39 -11.36 5.45 -10.13
CA VAL A 39 -10.35 6.45 -10.52
C VAL A 39 -11.00 7.83 -10.50
N VAL A 40 -10.36 8.78 -9.82
CA VAL A 40 -10.68 10.21 -9.85
C VAL A 40 -9.81 10.88 -10.91
N HIS A 41 -10.44 11.47 -11.90
CA HIS A 41 -9.81 12.26 -12.95
C HIS A 41 -10.04 13.74 -12.65
N LEU A 42 -9.02 14.47 -12.20
CA LEU A 42 -9.07 15.93 -12.07
C LEU A 42 -8.49 16.57 -13.34
N ARG A 43 -9.22 17.51 -13.96
CA ARG A 43 -8.76 18.21 -15.17
C ARG A 43 -8.66 19.70 -14.94
N GLY A 44 -7.61 20.33 -15.46
CA GLY A 44 -7.40 21.77 -15.42
C GLY A 44 -6.10 22.19 -16.09
N GLY A 45 -6.03 23.41 -16.64
CA GLY A 45 -4.86 23.95 -17.29
C GLY A 45 -4.31 23.10 -18.46
N GLY A 46 -5.17 22.32 -19.12
CA GLY A 46 -4.77 21.41 -20.20
C GLY A 46 -4.12 20.10 -19.74
N HIS A 47 -4.12 19.81 -18.44
CA HIS A 47 -3.58 18.60 -17.82
C HIS A 47 -4.68 17.79 -17.12
N GLU A 48 -4.33 16.52 -16.85
CA GLU A 48 -5.17 15.59 -16.08
C GLU A 48 -4.34 14.95 -14.97
N GLY A 49 -4.84 15.02 -13.74
CA GLY A 49 -4.32 14.31 -12.57
C GLY A 49 -5.19 13.11 -12.24
N LEU A 50 -4.59 11.99 -11.86
CA LEU A 50 -5.26 10.75 -11.53
C LEU A 50 -4.99 10.34 -10.09
N GLY A 51 -6.02 9.77 -9.44
CA GLY A 51 -5.92 9.09 -8.15
C GLY A 51 -6.93 7.97 -8.07
N GLU A 52 -6.76 7.04 -7.15
CA GLU A 52 -7.61 5.84 -7.08
C GLU A 52 -8.18 5.63 -5.69
N ASP A 53 -9.51 5.63 -5.59
CA ASP A 53 -10.26 5.23 -4.40
C ASP A 53 -10.23 3.70 -4.30
N VAL A 54 -9.64 3.23 -3.22
CA VAL A 54 -9.48 1.82 -2.92
C VAL A 54 -10.30 1.39 -1.69
N THR A 55 -11.36 2.12 -1.38
CA THR A 55 -12.37 1.72 -0.40
C THR A 55 -12.77 0.25 -0.64
N TRP A 56 -12.96 -0.52 0.43
CA TRP A 56 -13.05 -1.98 0.28
C TRP A 56 -14.39 -2.46 -0.27
N TYR A 57 -15.50 -1.85 0.13
CA TYR A 57 -16.84 -2.32 -0.20
C TYR A 57 -17.36 -1.74 -1.52
N THR A 58 -17.77 -2.61 -2.44
CA THR A 58 -18.30 -2.27 -3.77
C THR A 58 -19.44 -1.25 -3.71
N GLU A 59 -20.32 -1.36 -2.73
CA GLU A 59 -21.48 -0.47 -2.58
C GLU A 59 -21.08 0.99 -2.34
N HIS A 60 -19.87 1.25 -1.84
CA HIS A 60 -19.35 2.61 -1.68
C HIS A 60 -19.02 3.22 -3.04
N HIS A 61 -18.38 2.44 -3.92
CA HIS A 61 -18.08 2.85 -5.30
C HIS A 61 -19.34 3.05 -6.13
N ASP A 62 -20.32 2.13 -6.03
CA ASP A 62 -21.58 2.23 -6.76
C ASP A 62 -22.37 3.49 -6.36
N ARG A 63 -22.39 3.85 -5.08
CA ARG A 63 -23.02 5.07 -4.59
C ARG A 63 -22.33 6.33 -5.11
N GLU A 64 -21.01 6.34 -5.13
CA GLU A 64 -20.23 7.47 -5.63
C GLU A 64 -20.42 7.66 -7.14
N GLN A 65 -20.38 6.56 -7.91
CA GLN A 65 -20.68 6.59 -9.34
C GLN A 65 -22.09 7.12 -9.62
N ALA A 66 -23.09 6.68 -8.84
CA ALA A 66 -24.46 7.15 -8.99
C ALA A 66 -24.64 8.65 -8.64
N ALA A 67 -23.85 9.15 -7.68
CA ALA A 67 -23.84 10.57 -7.33
C ALA A 67 -23.14 11.43 -8.38
N GLY A 68 -22.10 10.90 -9.05
CA GLY A 68 -21.28 11.59 -10.02
C GLY A 68 -20.42 12.71 -9.44
N ALA A 69 -20.01 13.66 -10.27
CA ALA A 69 -19.12 14.76 -9.91
C ALA A 69 -19.86 15.88 -9.15
N VAL A 70 -20.25 15.64 -7.91
CA VAL A 70 -21.06 16.56 -7.09
C VAL A 70 -20.27 17.53 -6.22
N LEU A 71 -18.95 17.31 -6.04
CA LEU A 71 -18.12 18.16 -5.20
C LEU A 71 -17.78 19.48 -5.92
N PRO A 72 -17.78 20.64 -5.24
CA PRO A 72 -17.53 21.95 -5.86
C PRO A 72 -16.01 22.20 -5.99
N LEU A 73 -15.29 21.33 -6.72
CA LEU A 73 -13.84 21.38 -6.84
C LEU A 73 -13.34 22.35 -7.93
N ALA A 74 -14.21 22.75 -8.89
CA ALA A 74 -13.84 23.57 -10.05
C ALA A 74 -13.51 25.01 -9.64
N ARG A 75 -12.25 25.27 -9.33
CA ARG A 75 -11.65 26.58 -9.07
C ARG A 75 -10.12 26.47 -8.90
N SER A 76 -9.46 27.60 -8.68
CA SER A 76 -8.02 27.64 -8.32
C SER A 76 -7.82 27.38 -6.82
N TRP A 77 -6.76 26.62 -6.51
CA TRP A 77 -6.36 26.17 -5.17
C TRP A 77 -4.84 26.27 -5.01
N SER A 78 -4.32 26.12 -3.78
CA SER A 78 -3.05 25.45 -3.52
C SER A 78 -3.34 24.00 -3.12
N LEU A 79 -2.35 23.10 -3.18
CA LEU A 79 -2.54 21.73 -2.70
C LEU A 79 -3.03 21.69 -1.26
N GLU A 80 -2.49 22.54 -0.39
CA GLU A 80 -2.91 22.65 1.01
C GLU A 80 -4.38 23.06 1.12
N SER A 81 -4.80 24.14 0.42
CA SER A 81 -6.17 24.62 0.47
C SER A 81 -7.17 23.64 -0.15
N PHE A 82 -6.76 22.87 -1.17
CA PHE A 82 -7.55 21.78 -1.72
C PHE A 82 -7.76 20.67 -0.69
N SER A 83 -6.66 20.21 -0.07
CA SER A 83 -6.72 19.22 1.00
C SER A 83 -7.63 19.64 2.15
N ASP A 84 -7.54 20.90 2.60
CA ASP A 84 -8.37 21.42 3.70
C ASP A 84 -9.86 21.51 3.34
N ALA A 85 -10.18 21.73 2.06
CA ALA A 85 -11.56 21.80 1.58
C ALA A 85 -12.23 20.43 1.41
N LEU A 86 -11.46 19.33 1.39
CA LEU A 86 -12.04 17.99 1.29
C LEU A 86 -12.65 17.55 2.62
N ASP A 87 -13.98 17.51 2.69
CA ASP A 87 -14.72 16.93 3.82
C ASP A 87 -15.01 15.44 3.53
N MET A 88 -14.00 14.60 3.69
CA MET A 88 -14.07 13.16 3.43
C MET A 88 -13.54 12.39 4.64
N PRO A 89 -14.40 11.69 5.38
CA PRO A 89 -13.99 10.91 6.55
C PRO A 89 -13.29 9.59 6.19
N ASP A 90 -13.63 9.00 5.03
CA ASP A 90 -12.99 7.76 4.57
C ASP A 90 -11.59 8.08 4.00
N PRO A 91 -10.51 7.56 4.61
CA PRO A 91 -9.15 7.88 4.20
C PRO A 91 -8.81 7.33 2.81
N HIS A 92 -9.32 6.15 2.43
CA HIS A 92 -9.03 5.56 1.13
C HIS A 92 -9.61 6.39 -0.02
N ARG A 93 -10.84 6.88 0.17
CA ARG A 93 -11.48 7.80 -0.79
C ARG A 93 -10.76 9.14 -0.81
N ARG A 94 -10.45 9.69 0.35
CA ARG A 94 -9.72 10.95 0.46
C ARG A 94 -8.40 10.89 -0.29
N TRP A 95 -7.65 9.78 -0.14
CA TRP A 95 -6.40 9.55 -0.85
C TRP A 95 -6.54 9.67 -2.37
N ALA A 96 -7.64 9.20 -2.95
CA ALA A 96 -7.88 9.32 -4.39
C ALA A 96 -7.89 10.78 -4.86
N TYR A 97 -8.58 11.66 -4.13
CA TYR A 97 -8.62 13.08 -4.48
C TYR A 97 -7.30 13.79 -4.17
N GLU A 98 -6.65 13.48 -3.07
CA GLU A 98 -5.34 14.03 -2.69
C GLU A 98 -4.25 13.64 -3.70
N SER A 99 -4.20 12.37 -4.09
CA SER A 99 -3.22 11.88 -5.08
C SER A 99 -3.49 12.40 -6.48
N ALA A 100 -4.77 12.54 -6.89
CA ALA A 100 -5.13 13.17 -8.15
C ALA A 100 -4.75 14.66 -8.17
N ALA A 101 -4.97 15.39 -7.07
CA ALA A 101 -4.58 16.79 -6.95
C ALA A 101 -3.07 16.98 -7.02
N LEU A 102 -2.29 16.12 -6.33
CA LEU A 102 -0.84 16.13 -6.42
C LEU A 102 -0.35 15.86 -7.86
N ASP A 103 -0.90 14.84 -8.52
CA ASP A 103 -0.54 14.52 -9.91
C ASP A 103 -0.84 15.69 -10.85
N LEU A 104 -2.02 16.32 -10.71
CA LEU A 104 -2.42 17.47 -11.52
C LEU A 104 -1.51 18.68 -11.26
N ALA A 105 -1.28 19.05 -9.99
CA ALA A 105 -0.45 20.20 -9.63
C ALA A 105 0.98 20.06 -10.15
N LEU A 106 1.59 18.89 -9.98
CA LEU A 106 2.93 18.61 -10.50
C LEU A 106 2.99 18.71 -12.03
N ARG A 107 1.95 18.24 -12.74
CA ARG A 107 1.89 18.36 -14.21
C ARG A 107 1.72 19.80 -14.66
N GLN A 108 0.92 20.60 -13.96
CA GLN A 108 0.76 22.02 -14.23
C GLN A 108 2.05 22.80 -13.97
N GLU A 109 2.83 22.42 -12.95
CA GLU A 109 4.13 23.00 -12.65
C GLU A 109 5.27 22.51 -13.59
N GLY A 110 5.03 21.46 -14.39
CA GLY A 110 6.05 20.84 -15.25
C GLY A 110 7.12 20.05 -14.46
N SER A 111 6.76 19.48 -13.32
CA SER A 111 7.62 18.80 -12.35
C SER A 111 7.18 17.35 -12.11
N THR A 112 8.01 16.60 -11.38
CA THR A 112 7.74 15.25 -10.92
C THR A 112 7.66 15.19 -9.40
N LEU A 113 7.09 14.10 -8.84
CA LEU A 113 7.15 13.88 -7.39
C LEU A 113 8.61 13.76 -6.90
N ALA A 114 9.48 13.11 -7.66
CA ALA A 114 10.90 12.96 -7.34
C ALA A 114 11.60 14.32 -7.14
N ASP A 115 11.35 15.26 -8.07
CA ASP A 115 11.87 16.64 -7.99
C ASP A 115 11.31 17.36 -6.75
N ALA A 116 9.99 17.26 -6.53
CA ALA A 116 9.29 17.92 -5.43
C ALA A 116 9.82 17.49 -4.06
N VAL A 117 10.12 16.20 -3.86
CA VAL A 117 10.68 15.68 -2.60
C VAL A 117 12.21 15.66 -2.59
N ALA A 118 12.88 16.03 -3.70
CA ALA A 118 14.33 16.00 -3.89
C ALA A 118 14.95 14.62 -3.59
N ARG A 119 14.33 13.56 -4.16
CA ARG A 119 14.81 12.16 -4.09
C ARG A 119 14.91 11.56 -5.48
N GLU A 120 15.79 10.59 -5.66
CA GLU A 120 15.93 9.86 -6.92
C GLU A 120 15.19 8.51 -6.83
N PRO A 121 14.38 8.13 -7.84
CA PRO A 121 13.74 6.83 -7.87
C PRO A 121 14.76 5.69 -7.93
N ARG A 122 14.60 4.70 -7.06
CA ARG A 122 15.44 3.49 -6.99
C ARG A 122 14.65 2.26 -7.41
N PRO A 123 15.32 1.18 -7.84
CA PRO A 123 14.64 -0.10 -8.07
C PRO A 123 13.89 -0.57 -6.83
N VAL A 124 12.64 -1.06 -7.01
CA VAL A 124 11.72 -1.41 -5.91
C VAL A 124 11.68 -2.92 -5.72
N ALA A 125 12.17 -3.40 -4.60
CA ALA A 125 11.93 -4.77 -4.20
C ALA A 125 10.44 -4.95 -3.86
N PHE A 126 9.82 -6.03 -4.34
CA PHE A 126 8.42 -6.33 -4.05
C PHE A 126 8.19 -7.78 -3.66
N VAL A 127 7.09 -8.03 -3.01
CA VAL A 127 6.58 -9.36 -2.66
C VAL A 127 5.24 -9.63 -3.35
N ILE A 128 4.91 -10.92 -3.51
CA ILE A 128 3.60 -11.37 -3.99
C ILE A 128 2.77 -11.77 -2.76
N SER A 129 1.49 -11.39 -2.73
CA SER A 129 0.55 -11.74 -1.66
C SER A 129 -0.59 -12.62 -2.20
N PRO A 130 -0.34 -13.92 -2.52
CA PRO A 130 -1.33 -14.81 -3.08
C PRO A 130 -2.25 -15.37 -1.99
N GLY A 131 -3.50 -15.72 -2.36
CA GLY A 131 -4.33 -16.58 -1.54
C GLY A 131 -3.85 -18.04 -1.61
N LEU A 132 -3.86 -18.75 -0.50
CA LEU A 132 -3.43 -20.15 -0.45
C LEU A 132 -4.55 -21.16 -0.80
N GLY A 133 -5.76 -20.69 -1.11
CA GLY A 133 -6.92 -21.53 -1.40
C GLY A 133 -7.70 -21.96 -0.16
N ASP A 134 -8.74 -22.77 -0.37
CA ASP A 134 -9.57 -23.37 0.69
C ASP A 134 -9.79 -24.86 0.33
N PRO A 135 -9.21 -25.82 1.10
CA PRO A 135 -8.27 -25.61 2.20
C PRO A 135 -6.92 -24.99 1.74
N PRO A 136 -6.18 -24.27 2.63
CA PRO A 136 -4.93 -23.62 2.28
C PRO A 136 -3.83 -24.63 1.95
N THR A 137 -3.06 -24.35 0.89
CA THR A 137 -1.93 -25.18 0.44
C THR A 137 -0.76 -24.33 -0.04
N SER A 138 0.46 -24.87 -0.03
CA SER A 138 1.66 -24.20 -0.57
C SER A 138 1.70 -24.16 -2.12
N ARG A 139 0.73 -24.76 -2.80
CA ARG A 139 0.76 -24.97 -4.26
C ARG A 139 1.04 -23.70 -5.05
N VAL A 140 0.31 -22.61 -4.79
CA VAL A 140 0.46 -21.36 -5.53
C VAL A 140 1.83 -20.71 -5.30
N VAL A 141 2.37 -20.80 -4.09
CA VAL A 141 3.73 -20.33 -3.76
C VAL A 141 4.77 -21.12 -4.56
N ARG A 142 4.65 -22.44 -4.59
CA ARG A 142 5.56 -23.30 -5.35
C ARG A 142 5.46 -23.05 -6.86
N GLN A 143 4.27 -22.85 -7.40
CA GLN A 143 4.07 -22.49 -8.80
C GLN A 143 4.77 -21.18 -9.18
N TRP A 144 4.67 -20.13 -8.34
CA TRP A 144 5.42 -18.88 -8.55
C TRP A 144 6.93 -19.10 -8.49
N LEU A 145 7.42 -19.91 -7.54
CA LEU A 145 8.85 -20.23 -7.42
C LEU A 145 9.40 -21.09 -8.57
N GLU A 146 8.56 -21.92 -9.20
CA GLU A 146 8.91 -22.62 -10.44
C GLU A 146 9.11 -21.66 -11.61
N LEU A 147 8.36 -20.55 -11.64
CA LEU A 147 8.50 -19.51 -12.66
C LEU A 147 9.72 -18.61 -12.41
N ASP A 148 9.92 -18.20 -11.17
CA ASP A 148 11.09 -17.42 -10.74
C ASP A 148 11.43 -17.73 -9.26
N PRO A 149 12.55 -18.41 -8.98
CA PRO A 149 13.00 -18.69 -7.59
C PRO A 149 13.32 -17.41 -6.78
N GLY A 150 13.44 -16.26 -7.41
CA GLY A 150 13.66 -14.96 -6.77
C GLY A 150 12.43 -14.39 -6.07
N HIS A 151 11.23 -14.90 -6.35
CA HIS A 151 10.00 -14.41 -5.73
C HIS A 151 10.03 -14.52 -4.19
N ARG A 152 9.41 -13.53 -3.55
CA ARG A 152 9.20 -13.47 -2.11
C ARG A 152 7.72 -13.22 -1.82
N PHE A 153 7.25 -13.66 -0.66
CA PHE A 153 5.82 -13.69 -0.37
C PHE A 153 5.49 -13.01 0.96
N LYS A 154 4.38 -12.28 0.94
CA LYS A 154 3.61 -11.91 2.11
C LYS A 154 2.41 -12.84 2.18
N LEU A 155 2.22 -13.53 3.30
CA LEU A 155 1.13 -14.48 3.50
C LEU A 155 0.31 -14.10 4.73
N ASP A 156 -0.96 -14.53 4.75
CA ASP A 156 -1.91 -14.27 5.82
C ASP A 156 -2.17 -15.57 6.62
N PRO A 157 -1.42 -15.86 7.69
CA PRO A 157 -1.67 -17.02 8.53
C PRO A 157 -3.05 -16.97 9.18
N ALA A 158 -3.75 -18.10 9.15
CA ALA A 158 -5.08 -18.26 9.73
C ALA A 158 -5.17 -19.53 10.59
N GLY A 159 -6.23 -19.68 11.38
CA GLY A 159 -6.39 -20.77 12.32
C GLY A 159 -6.45 -22.16 11.70
N ASP A 160 -6.69 -22.26 10.40
CA ASP A 160 -6.65 -23.51 9.62
C ASP A 160 -5.26 -23.91 9.10
N TRP A 161 -4.23 -23.08 9.35
CA TRP A 161 -2.86 -23.44 9.00
C TRP A 161 -2.32 -24.57 9.87
N THR A 162 -2.07 -25.71 9.24
CA THR A 162 -1.49 -26.88 9.91
C THR A 162 0.04 -26.75 10.03
N ASP A 163 0.66 -27.53 10.94
CA ASP A 163 2.11 -27.61 11.04
C ASP A 163 2.76 -28.09 9.74
N ALA A 164 2.09 -29.02 9.03
CA ALA A 164 2.56 -29.49 7.73
C ALA A 164 2.61 -28.37 6.69
N LEU A 165 1.58 -27.50 6.64
CA LEU A 165 1.56 -26.35 5.73
C LEU A 165 2.65 -25.33 6.08
N ILE A 166 2.80 -25.00 7.38
CA ILE A 166 3.86 -24.08 7.84
C ILE A 166 5.24 -24.63 7.49
N HIS A 167 5.48 -25.90 7.75
CA HIS A 167 6.74 -26.55 7.39
C HIS A 167 6.99 -26.52 5.87
N ASP A 168 5.99 -26.87 5.06
CA ASP A 168 6.11 -26.89 3.59
C ASP A 168 6.37 -25.51 2.98
N LEU A 169 5.80 -24.46 3.58
CA LEU A 169 6.07 -23.06 3.21
C LEU A 169 7.46 -22.61 3.69
N ALA A 170 7.87 -23.00 4.91
CA ALA A 170 9.17 -22.66 5.49
C ALA A 170 10.33 -23.23 4.65
N GLU A 171 10.21 -24.47 4.15
CA GLU A 171 11.18 -25.12 3.26
C GLU A 171 11.43 -24.29 1.97
N THR A 172 10.51 -23.43 1.57
CA THR A 172 10.71 -22.55 0.40
C THR A 172 11.70 -21.42 0.66
N HIS A 173 11.92 -21.02 1.91
CA HIS A 173 12.69 -19.84 2.32
C HIS A 173 12.25 -18.54 1.64
N ALA A 174 11.00 -18.48 1.17
CA ALA A 174 10.49 -17.38 0.37
C ALA A 174 9.46 -16.48 1.09
N VAL A 175 8.97 -16.89 2.27
CA VAL A 175 8.05 -16.11 3.08
C VAL A 175 8.84 -15.06 3.87
N VAL A 176 8.56 -13.78 3.62
CA VAL A 176 9.27 -12.64 4.24
C VAL A 176 8.36 -11.75 5.08
N THR A 177 7.04 -11.94 5.00
CA THR A 177 6.05 -11.26 5.84
C THR A 177 4.90 -12.22 6.14
N ALA A 178 4.55 -12.37 7.40
CA ALA A 178 3.37 -13.07 7.89
C ALA A 178 2.42 -12.03 8.52
N ASP A 179 1.29 -11.77 7.87
CA ASP A 179 0.32 -10.74 8.26
C ASP A 179 -0.82 -11.39 9.07
N LEU A 180 -0.83 -11.12 10.37
CA LEU A 180 -1.71 -11.75 11.36
C LEU A 180 -3.07 -11.03 11.50
N LYS A 181 -3.24 -9.89 10.82
CA LYS A 181 -4.52 -9.19 10.55
C LYS A 181 -5.39 -8.84 11.76
N ALA A 182 -4.79 -8.48 12.88
CA ALA A 182 -5.54 -8.30 14.13
C ALA A 182 -6.26 -6.94 14.31
N TYR A 183 -6.12 -5.98 13.38
CA TYR A 183 -6.54 -4.60 13.63
C TYR A 183 -7.52 -4.01 12.60
N TYR A 184 -8.21 -4.84 11.83
CA TYR A 184 -9.15 -4.34 10.81
C TYR A 184 -10.50 -3.92 11.41
N GLY A 185 -10.82 -4.37 12.65
CA GLY A 185 -12.06 -4.02 13.33
C GLY A 185 -13.31 -4.62 12.69
N THR A 186 -13.15 -5.73 11.99
CA THR A 186 -14.22 -6.41 11.27
C THR A 186 -14.53 -7.78 11.89
N PRO A 187 -15.73 -8.34 11.71
CA PRO A 187 -16.04 -9.69 12.17
C PRO A 187 -15.15 -10.79 11.53
N GLN A 188 -14.40 -10.43 10.49
CA GLN A 188 -13.47 -11.32 9.80
C GLN A 188 -12.06 -11.31 10.39
N ASP A 189 -11.78 -10.40 11.34
CA ASP A 189 -10.49 -10.40 12.03
C ASP A 189 -10.31 -11.73 12.76
N PRO A 190 -9.16 -12.43 12.55
CA PRO A 190 -8.93 -13.67 13.23
C PRO A 190 -8.80 -13.41 14.76
N PRO A 191 -9.36 -14.28 15.60
CA PRO A 191 -9.15 -14.16 17.03
C PRO A 191 -7.65 -14.32 17.33
N PRO A 192 -7.12 -13.62 18.36
CA PRO A 192 -5.74 -13.82 18.81
C PRO A 192 -5.49 -15.30 19.13
N ASP A 193 -4.43 -15.86 18.56
CA ASP A 193 -4.06 -17.27 18.74
C ASP A 193 -2.56 -17.38 19.01
N ALA A 194 -2.20 -17.52 20.30
CA ALA A 194 -0.80 -17.60 20.75
C ALA A 194 -0.08 -18.82 20.20
N ASP A 195 -0.79 -19.94 19.95
CA ASP A 195 -0.18 -21.15 19.38
C ASP A 195 0.13 -20.95 17.89
N LEU A 196 -0.81 -20.40 17.13
CA LEU A 196 -0.57 -20.03 15.73
C LEU A 196 0.62 -19.05 15.64
N TYR A 197 0.63 -17.99 16.48
CA TYR A 197 1.71 -17.00 16.46
C TYR A 197 3.07 -17.62 16.73
N ARG A 198 3.17 -18.56 17.68
CA ARG A 198 4.40 -19.32 17.96
C ARG A 198 4.83 -20.14 16.75
N ARG A 199 3.93 -20.96 16.20
CA ARG A 199 4.23 -21.82 15.04
C ARG A 199 4.67 -21.00 13.81
N VAL A 200 4.05 -19.86 13.57
CA VAL A 200 4.41 -18.91 12.48
C VAL A 200 5.76 -18.27 12.77
N ALA A 201 5.99 -17.80 14.00
CA ALA A 201 7.22 -17.13 14.38
C ALA A 201 8.43 -18.08 14.32
N ASP A 202 8.25 -19.34 14.71
CA ASP A 202 9.28 -20.38 14.66
C ASP A 202 9.50 -20.89 13.22
N GLY A 203 8.41 -21.04 12.44
CA GLY A 203 8.48 -21.52 11.07
C GLY A 203 9.11 -20.52 10.09
N PHE A 204 8.94 -19.22 10.35
CA PHE A 204 9.47 -18.15 9.50
C PHE A 204 10.36 -17.19 10.32
N PRO A 205 11.55 -17.62 10.75
CA PRO A 205 12.38 -16.88 11.72
C PRO A 205 12.86 -15.52 11.21
N GLU A 206 12.94 -15.31 9.89
CA GLU A 206 13.39 -14.06 9.27
C GLU A 206 12.23 -13.18 8.78
N ALA A 207 10.98 -13.67 8.80
CA ALA A 207 9.84 -12.92 8.30
C ALA A 207 9.38 -11.85 9.29
N TYR A 208 8.90 -10.73 8.78
CA TYR A 208 8.14 -9.78 9.59
C TYR A 208 6.83 -10.43 10.09
N LEU A 209 6.46 -10.10 11.31
CA LEU A 209 5.17 -10.44 11.92
C LEU A 209 4.32 -9.18 11.89
N GLU A 210 3.48 -9.06 10.86
CA GLU A 210 2.67 -7.87 10.64
C GLU A 210 1.35 -7.98 11.39
N ASP A 211 0.93 -6.89 12.02
CA ASP A 211 -0.34 -6.75 12.73
C ASP A 211 -0.69 -7.88 13.72
N PRO A 212 0.21 -8.30 14.62
CA PRO A 212 -0.15 -9.26 15.65
C PRO A 212 -1.01 -8.59 16.73
N ALA A 213 -2.07 -9.24 17.20
CA ALA A 213 -2.79 -8.80 18.39
C ALA A 213 -1.87 -8.93 19.63
N LEU A 214 -1.81 -7.88 20.42
CA LEU A 214 -1.09 -7.86 21.70
C LEU A 214 -2.08 -8.09 22.84
N THR A 215 -2.05 -9.28 23.43
CA THR A 215 -2.88 -9.71 24.56
C THR A 215 -2.01 -10.39 25.62
N ASP A 216 -2.56 -10.61 26.81
CA ASP A 216 -1.86 -11.34 27.87
C ASP A 216 -1.36 -12.73 27.42
N GLU A 217 -2.01 -13.34 26.41
CA GLU A 217 -1.66 -14.66 25.88
C GLU A 217 -0.61 -14.59 24.76
N THR A 218 -0.67 -13.55 23.90
CA THR A 218 0.18 -13.43 22.71
C THR A 218 1.47 -12.65 22.98
N GLU A 219 1.47 -11.68 23.90
CA GLU A 219 2.67 -10.91 24.23
C GLU A 219 3.87 -11.76 24.66
N PRO A 220 3.73 -12.81 25.50
CA PRO A 220 4.87 -13.66 25.88
C PRO A 220 5.51 -14.37 24.69
N VAL A 221 4.72 -14.71 23.65
CA VAL A 221 5.23 -15.31 22.40
C VAL A 221 5.99 -14.27 21.58
N LEU A 222 5.45 -13.06 21.48
CA LEU A 222 5.98 -12.00 20.64
C LEU A 222 7.17 -11.26 21.24
N GLU A 223 7.41 -11.38 22.56
CA GLU A 223 8.48 -10.66 23.25
C GLU A 223 9.86 -10.94 22.66
N ALA A 224 10.16 -12.19 22.34
CA ALA A 224 11.42 -12.61 21.72
C ALA A 224 11.54 -12.16 20.24
N HIS A 225 10.46 -11.69 19.64
CA HIS A 225 10.35 -11.35 18.23
C HIS A 225 10.02 -9.88 17.97
N ARG A 226 10.04 -9.02 19.01
CA ARG A 226 9.69 -7.58 18.91
C ARG A 226 10.44 -6.82 17.81
N ASP A 227 11.64 -7.28 17.48
CA ASP A 227 12.48 -6.65 16.46
C ASP A 227 11.98 -6.85 15.02
N ARG A 228 11.10 -7.82 14.80
CA ARG A 228 10.46 -8.09 13.51
C ARG A 228 8.93 -7.95 13.53
N VAL A 229 8.35 -7.51 14.66
CA VAL A 229 6.94 -7.10 14.71
C VAL A 229 6.80 -5.77 13.99
N THR A 230 5.79 -5.67 13.14
CA THR A 230 5.46 -4.47 12.36
C THR A 230 3.96 -4.25 12.30
N TRP A 231 3.53 -3.04 11.94
CA TRP A 231 2.12 -2.67 11.89
C TRP A 231 1.78 -2.02 10.56
N ASP A 232 0.60 -2.34 10.03
CA ASP A 232 -0.07 -1.79 8.86
C ASP A 232 -1.40 -1.13 9.26
N ALA A 233 -2.36 -1.95 9.71
CA ALA A 233 -3.74 -1.54 9.88
C ALA A 233 -3.95 -0.38 10.88
N PRO A 234 -3.27 -0.31 12.04
CA PRO A 234 -3.49 0.77 13.01
C PRO A 234 -2.76 2.07 12.68
N ILE A 235 -1.95 2.14 11.60
CA ILE A 235 -1.10 3.30 11.33
C ILE A 235 -1.76 4.22 10.31
N HIS A 236 -2.22 5.39 10.76
CA HIS A 236 -2.85 6.46 9.98
C HIS A 236 -2.14 7.81 10.13
N SER A 237 -1.27 7.95 11.14
CA SER A 237 -0.57 9.18 11.48
C SER A 237 0.70 8.92 12.29
N VAL A 238 1.50 9.95 12.51
CA VAL A 238 2.65 9.90 13.44
C VAL A 238 2.18 9.60 14.86
N ALA A 239 1.03 10.13 15.28
CA ALA A 239 0.50 9.88 16.62
C ALA A 239 0.20 8.40 16.88
N ASP A 240 -0.24 7.65 15.84
CA ASP A 240 -0.45 6.22 15.98
C ASP A 240 0.87 5.46 16.17
N VAL A 241 1.94 5.89 15.48
CA VAL A 241 3.29 5.31 15.69
C VAL A 241 3.77 5.55 17.13
N GLU A 242 3.55 6.75 17.65
CA GLU A 242 3.94 7.11 19.03
C GLU A 242 3.09 6.39 20.10
N ALA A 243 1.86 5.96 19.75
CA ALA A 243 0.95 5.23 20.63
C ALA A 243 1.20 3.72 20.67
N LEU A 244 2.08 3.18 19.80
CA LEU A 244 2.39 1.74 19.79
C LEU A 244 2.95 1.28 21.14
N ALA A 245 2.62 0.05 21.54
CA ALA A 245 3.04 -0.55 22.81
C ALA A 245 4.56 -0.59 23.01
N PHE A 246 5.31 -0.64 21.92
CA PHE A 246 6.77 -0.53 21.90
C PHE A 246 7.24 0.08 20.58
N ARG A 247 8.45 0.65 20.60
CA ARG A 247 9.04 1.27 19.41
C ARG A 247 9.29 0.24 18.31
N PRO A 248 8.71 0.39 17.10
CA PRO A 248 8.94 -0.51 15.99
C PRO A 248 10.35 -0.31 15.41
N ARG A 249 10.93 -1.37 14.84
CA ARG A 249 12.09 -1.25 13.95
C ARG A 249 11.69 -0.98 12.51
N THR A 250 10.53 -1.47 12.10
CA THR A 250 10.02 -1.35 10.74
C THR A 250 8.50 -1.22 10.78
N LEU A 251 7.93 -0.45 9.84
CA LEU A 251 6.48 -0.24 9.67
C LEU A 251 6.07 -0.42 8.22
N ASN A 252 4.82 -0.81 8.01
CA ASN A 252 4.18 -0.78 6.71
C ASN A 252 3.68 0.63 6.40
N SER A 253 3.92 1.10 5.17
CA SER A 253 3.37 2.33 4.63
C SER A 253 2.28 2.00 3.61
N LYS A 254 1.03 2.26 3.97
CA LYS A 254 -0.11 2.12 3.05
C LYS A 254 -0.72 3.50 2.80
N PRO A 255 -0.35 4.20 1.71
CA PRO A 255 -0.70 5.60 1.48
C PRO A 255 -2.17 5.93 1.66
N SER A 256 -3.07 5.06 1.16
CA SER A 256 -4.51 5.26 1.27
C SER A 256 -5.06 5.24 2.71
N ARG A 257 -4.35 4.67 3.69
CA ARG A 257 -4.75 4.72 5.10
C ARG A 257 -4.56 6.09 5.74
N PHE A 258 -3.55 6.82 5.29
CA PHE A 258 -3.31 8.19 5.75
C PHE A 258 -4.36 9.16 5.20
N GLY A 259 -4.84 8.92 4.00
CA GLY A 259 -5.82 9.74 3.30
C GLY A 259 -5.29 11.12 2.90
N ARG A 260 -4.52 11.77 3.77
CA ARG A 260 -3.91 13.09 3.52
C ARG A 260 -2.44 12.96 3.14
N LEU A 261 -2.02 13.65 2.09
CA LEU A 261 -0.61 13.73 1.68
C LEU A 261 0.29 14.24 2.82
N ARG A 262 -0.16 15.25 3.58
CA ARG A 262 0.60 15.80 4.69
C ARG A 262 0.89 14.77 5.78
N GLU A 263 -0.10 13.92 6.11
CA GLU A 263 0.05 12.89 7.13
C GLU A 263 1.03 11.80 6.67
N LEU A 264 0.89 11.36 5.42
CA LEU A 264 1.80 10.38 4.82
C LEU A 264 3.25 10.88 4.80
N LEU A 265 3.49 12.12 4.34
CA LEU A 265 4.86 12.67 4.26
C LEU A 265 5.43 12.97 5.64
N ALA A 266 4.60 13.41 6.60
CA ALA A 266 5.01 13.56 7.99
C ALA A 266 5.42 12.22 8.62
N PHE A 267 4.70 11.14 8.29
CA PHE A 267 5.05 9.77 8.71
C PHE A 267 6.40 9.34 8.12
N TYR A 268 6.65 9.57 6.82
CA TYR A 268 7.96 9.26 6.21
C TYR A 268 9.10 10.05 6.87
N ASP A 269 8.92 11.35 7.06
CA ASP A 269 9.91 12.21 7.73
C ASP A 269 10.18 11.75 9.17
N HIS A 270 9.11 11.37 9.91
CA HIS A 270 9.22 10.85 11.27
C HIS A 270 10.00 9.53 11.32
N CYS A 271 9.68 8.58 10.43
CA CYS A 271 10.37 7.30 10.37
C CYS A 271 11.85 7.46 10.03
N GLU A 272 12.18 8.29 9.03
CA GLU A 272 13.57 8.60 8.66
C GLU A 272 14.33 9.24 9.82
N ALA A 273 13.76 10.26 10.47
CA ALA A 273 14.37 10.95 11.61
C ALA A 273 14.63 10.04 12.82
N ASN A 274 13.80 9.00 12.97
CA ASN A 274 13.87 8.04 14.07
C ASN A 274 14.57 6.72 13.69
N GLY A 275 15.06 6.55 12.45
CA GLY A 275 15.70 5.32 12.00
C GLY A 275 14.75 4.11 12.02
N ILE A 276 13.45 4.33 11.76
CA ILE A 276 12.44 3.28 11.58
C ILE A 276 12.43 2.89 10.11
N GLY A 277 12.66 1.62 9.81
CA GLY A 277 12.59 1.09 8.46
C GLY A 277 11.16 1.08 7.93
N LEU A 278 11.02 1.10 6.60
CA LEU A 278 9.71 1.09 5.95
C LEU A 278 9.65 0.02 4.86
N TYR A 279 8.46 -0.50 4.63
CA TYR A 279 8.05 -1.18 3.41
C TYR A 279 6.62 -0.75 3.05
N GLY A 280 6.21 -0.96 1.81
CA GLY A 280 4.91 -0.49 1.33
C GLY A 280 3.87 -1.58 1.23
N GLY A 281 2.61 -1.17 1.31
CA GLY A 281 1.46 -2.02 1.06
C GLY A 281 0.45 -1.36 0.12
N GLY A 282 -0.32 -2.20 -0.58
CA GLY A 282 -1.43 -1.79 -1.45
C GLY A 282 -2.78 -2.28 -0.94
N MET A 283 -3.84 -1.87 -1.66
CA MET A 283 -5.24 -2.27 -1.43
C MET A 283 -5.85 -2.88 -2.69
N PHE A 284 -5.07 -3.65 -3.46
CA PHE A 284 -5.47 -4.17 -4.77
C PHE A 284 -5.92 -3.04 -5.72
N GLU A 285 -5.07 -2.02 -5.89
CA GLU A 285 -5.27 -0.97 -6.89
C GLU A 285 -5.35 -1.59 -8.28
N LEU A 286 -6.37 -1.22 -9.05
CA LEU A 286 -6.61 -1.71 -10.41
C LEU A 286 -6.11 -0.75 -11.49
N GLY A 287 -5.92 0.52 -11.12
CA GLY A 287 -5.57 1.61 -12.01
C GLY A 287 -4.30 2.37 -11.59
N PRO A 288 -4.30 3.71 -11.70
CA PRO A 288 -3.12 4.55 -11.46
C PRO A 288 -2.54 4.43 -10.05
N GLY A 289 -3.36 4.08 -9.07
CA GLY A 289 -2.93 3.92 -7.67
C GLY A 289 -1.80 2.91 -7.52
N ARG A 290 -1.80 1.81 -8.29
CA ARG A 290 -0.71 0.82 -8.27
C ARG A 290 0.63 1.45 -8.63
N GLY A 291 0.68 2.21 -9.70
CA GLY A 291 1.88 2.93 -10.10
C GLY A 291 2.29 4.01 -9.09
N GLN A 292 1.33 4.69 -8.47
CA GLN A 292 1.61 5.72 -7.46
C GLN A 292 2.26 5.13 -6.20
N ILE A 293 1.79 3.98 -5.69
CA ILE A 293 2.42 3.33 -4.53
C ILE A 293 3.80 2.75 -4.88
N GLN A 294 4.03 2.28 -6.10
CA GLN A 294 5.36 1.88 -6.59
C GLN A 294 6.31 3.08 -6.66
N TYR A 295 5.82 4.24 -7.10
CA TYR A 295 6.62 5.46 -7.14
C TYR A 295 7.01 5.91 -5.73
N LEU A 296 6.08 5.94 -4.78
CA LEU A 296 6.39 6.23 -3.37
C LEU A 296 7.41 5.23 -2.80
N ALA A 297 7.22 3.93 -3.06
CA ALA A 297 8.18 2.91 -2.64
C ALA A 297 9.58 3.19 -3.18
N SER A 298 9.71 3.58 -4.46
CA SER A 298 11.00 3.88 -5.09
C SER A 298 11.74 5.06 -4.45
N LEU A 299 11.01 5.99 -3.84
CA LEU A 299 11.56 7.19 -3.23
C LEU A 299 11.84 7.05 -1.73
N PHE A 300 11.05 6.26 -1.01
CA PHE A 300 11.06 6.24 0.45
C PHE A 300 11.46 4.89 1.08
N HIS A 301 11.15 3.76 0.42
CA HIS A 301 11.41 2.42 0.96
C HIS A 301 11.70 1.35 -0.11
N PRO A 302 12.60 1.61 -1.06
CA PRO A 302 12.81 0.74 -2.24
C PRO A 302 13.30 -0.67 -1.89
N ASP A 303 14.00 -0.83 -0.78
CA ASP A 303 14.65 -2.08 -0.39
C ASP A 303 13.75 -2.98 0.50
N GLY A 304 12.60 -2.49 0.96
CA GLY A 304 11.66 -3.24 1.81
C GLY A 304 10.91 -4.35 1.04
N PRO A 305 10.31 -5.32 1.74
CA PRO A 305 9.45 -6.32 1.12
C PRO A 305 8.07 -5.71 0.76
N ASN A 306 8.08 -4.80 -0.22
CA ASN A 306 6.91 -4.01 -0.58
C ASN A 306 5.81 -4.88 -1.21
N ASP A 307 4.62 -4.88 -0.64
CA ASP A 307 3.43 -5.52 -1.22
C ASP A 307 2.82 -4.62 -2.32
N VAL A 308 3.64 -4.34 -3.34
CA VAL A 308 3.31 -3.46 -4.47
C VAL A 308 3.68 -4.12 -5.81
N ALA A 309 3.60 -5.44 -5.89
CA ALA A 309 3.81 -6.17 -7.13
C ALA A 309 3.00 -5.56 -8.28
N PRO A 310 3.46 -5.61 -9.55
CA PRO A 310 2.65 -5.23 -10.72
C PRO A 310 1.25 -5.84 -10.68
N SER A 311 0.26 -5.13 -11.21
CA SER A 311 -1.16 -5.53 -11.16
C SER A 311 -1.41 -6.94 -11.72
N ALA A 312 -0.61 -7.38 -12.68
CA ALA A 312 -0.69 -8.73 -13.27
C ALA A 312 -0.40 -9.88 -12.27
N TYR A 313 0.22 -9.59 -11.12
CA TYR A 313 0.37 -10.57 -10.04
C TYR A 313 -0.91 -10.81 -9.22
N ASN A 314 -1.94 -9.96 -9.44
CA ASN A 314 -3.27 -10.16 -8.88
C ASN A 314 -4.13 -11.13 -9.71
N ASP A 315 -3.65 -11.58 -10.87
CA ASP A 315 -4.36 -12.58 -11.69
C ASP A 315 -4.53 -13.89 -10.91
N PRO A 316 -5.66 -14.61 -11.09
CA PRO A 316 -5.93 -15.84 -10.35
C PRO A 316 -4.91 -16.95 -10.56
N GLU A 317 -4.25 -17.00 -11.70
CA GLU A 317 -3.31 -18.06 -12.03
C GLU A 317 -1.90 -17.51 -12.28
N PRO A 318 -0.86 -18.11 -11.68
CA PRO A 318 0.53 -17.79 -12.00
C PRO A 318 0.86 -17.94 -13.47
N ARG A 319 1.51 -16.96 -14.06
CA ARG A 319 1.92 -16.98 -15.47
C ARG A 319 3.36 -16.49 -15.67
N PRO A 320 4.09 -17.01 -16.67
CA PRO A 320 5.46 -16.58 -16.96
C PRO A 320 5.48 -15.18 -17.62
N GLY A 321 6.68 -14.59 -17.63
CA GLY A 321 6.96 -13.36 -18.38
C GLY A 321 6.59 -12.06 -17.66
N LEU A 322 6.16 -12.13 -16.40
CA LEU A 322 5.94 -10.96 -15.58
C LEU A 322 7.27 -10.34 -15.11
N PRO A 323 7.32 -9.02 -14.88
CA PRO A 323 8.52 -8.36 -14.38
C PRO A 323 8.93 -8.91 -13.01
N GLY A 324 10.18 -9.30 -12.84
CA GLY A 324 10.73 -9.77 -11.56
C GLY A 324 11.03 -8.63 -10.57
N SER A 325 11.27 -9.00 -9.31
CA SER A 325 11.74 -8.11 -8.26
C SER A 325 13.28 -8.00 -8.31
N PRO A 326 13.89 -6.77 -8.24
CA PRO A 326 13.22 -5.47 -8.07
C PRO A 326 12.73 -4.86 -9.38
N LEU A 327 11.61 -4.12 -9.31
CA LEU A 327 11.10 -3.32 -10.43
C LEU A 327 12.07 -2.18 -10.75
N GLN A 328 12.40 -2.01 -12.02
CA GLN A 328 13.19 -0.86 -12.45
C GLN A 328 12.36 0.43 -12.44
N PRO A 329 12.97 1.58 -12.10
CA PRO A 329 12.26 2.85 -12.10
C PRO A 329 11.61 3.17 -13.44
N ALA A 330 10.32 3.47 -13.39
CA ALA A 330 9.51 3.79 -14.58
C ALA A 330 8.58 5.00 -14.38
N PRO A 331 9.03 6.11 -13.72
CA PRO A 331 8.18 7.29 -13.55
C PRO A 331 7.85 7.90 -14.92
N GLU A 332 6.68 8.52 -15.03
CA GLU A 332 6.39 9.40 -16.16
C GLU A 332 7.23 10.67 -16.11
N ALA A 333 7.33 11.36 -17.24
CA ALA A 333 8.13 12.58 -17.36
C ALA A 333 7.63 13.74 -16.47
N LEU A 334 6.35 13.72 -16.09
CA LEU A 334 5.70 14.71 -15.24
C LEU A 334 4.73 14.04 -14.28
N GLY A 335 4.47 14.70 -13.15
CA GLY A 335 3.40 14.32 -12.23
C GLY A 335 3.80 13.24 -11.22
N PHE A 336 2.78 12.49 -10.80
CA PHE A 336 2.85 11.44 -9.78
C PHE A 336 2.41 10.09 -10.36
N ARG A 337 2.91 9.72 -11.52
CA ARG A 337 2.59 8.45 -12.17
C ARG A 337 3.83 7.60 -12.40
N TRP A 338 3.62 6.30 -12.33
CA TRP A 338 4.61 5.28 -12.63
C TRP A 338 3.97 4.30 -13.60
N ARG A 339 4.65 3.96 -14.66
CA ARG A 339 4.14 2.99 -15.64
C ARG A 339 4.16 1.60 -15.00
N ASP A 340 2.99 0.99 -14.84
CA ASP A 340 2.90 -0.40 -14.42
C ASP A 340 3.38 -1.31 -15.56
N PRO A 341 4.53 -1.98 -15.41
CA PRO A 341 5.05 -2.84 -16.46
C PRO A 341 4.20 -4.09 -16.70
N GLY A 342 3.24 -4.38 -15.80
CA GLY A 342 2.32 -5.50 -15.91
C GLY A 342 0.96 -5.17 -16.55
N ALA A 343 0.60 -3.88 -16.69
CA ALA A 343 -0.74 -3.46 -17.12
C ALA A 343 -1.05 -3.74 -18.62
N ASN A 344 -0.05 -4.07 -19.43
CA ASN A 344 -0.19 -4.29 -20.88
C ASN A 344 0.19 -5.73 -21.32
N LEU A 345 0.26 -6.67 -20.40
CA LEU A 345 0.55 -8.09 -20.67
C LEU A 345 -0.74 -8.96 -20.48
#